data_35c539a911203ab7cc19e6b78a06fbff
#
_entry.id   35c539a911203ab7cc19e6b78a06fbff
#
_cell.length_a   1.000
_cell.length_b   1.000
_cell.length_c   1.000
_cell.angle_alpha   90.00
_cell.angle_beta   90.00
_cell.angle_gamma   90.00
#
_symmetry.space_group_name_H-M   'P 1'
#
loop_
_entity.id
_entity.type
_entity.pdbx_description
1 polymer ?
#
loop_
_entity_poly.entity_id
_entity_poly.type
_entity_poly.pdbx_seq_one_letter_code
_entity_poly.pdbx_strand_id
1 'polypeptide(L)'
;MGIKGEETYVNDIKRIVTDDKEKFYNYMNLKLTGLICEEPDWLANLSNASALLWLLLDEINWAGFYLYKNGELVLGPFQGKPACTHIAIGNGVCGTAARDLETQVVKDVHLFPGHIACDAASQSEIVVPIVHEGKLMGVLDIDSPIKERFDEADAKGLQKFVDTLNKYMDWSKIV
;
A
#
# COMPACT_ATOMS: atom_id res chain seq x y z
N MET A 1 5.68 -16.45 -39.90
CA MET A 1 4.40 -15.73 -39.78
C MET A 1 4.28 -15.39 -38.27
N GLY A 2 4.80 -14.22 -37.88
CA GLY A 2 4.91 -13.83 -36.47
C GLY A 2 3.55 -13.36 -35.96
N ILE A 3 3.14 -13.91 -34.86
CA ILE A 3 2.01 -13.42 -34.06
C ILE A 3 2.47 -12.07 -33.46
N LYS A 4 1.89 -10.96 -33.93
CA LYS A 4 2.05 -9.69 -33.28
C LYS A 4 1.34 -9.81 -31.91
N GLY A 5 2.13 -9.85 -30.83
CA GLY A 5 1.60 -9.71 -29.49
C GLY A 5 0.83 -8.39 -29.42
N GLU A 6 -0.41 -8.46 -28.99
CA GLU A 6 -1.15 -7.27 -28.57
C GLU A 6 -0.33 -6.61 -27.45
N GLU A 7 0.22 -5.43 -27.75
CA GLU A 7 0.77 -4.56 -26.71
C GLU A 7 -0.40 -4.20 -25.79
N THR A 8 -0.46 -4.85 -24.64
CA THR A 8 -1.37 -4.47 -23.57
C THR A 8 -0.97 -3.07 -23.12
N TYR A 9 -1.75 -2.08 -23.52
CA TYR A 9 -1.54 -0.70 -23.15
C TYR A 9 -1.82 -0.49 -21.65
N VAL A 10 -0.81 -0.72 -20.81
CA VAL A 10 -0.79 -0.29 -19.40
C VAL A 10 -0.86 1.26 -19.32
N ASN A 11 -0.78 1.95 -20.45
CA ASN A 11 -0.39 3.35 -20.58
C ASN A 11 -1.52 4.37 -20.43
N ASP A 12 -2.73 4.05 -20.03
CA ASP A 12 -3.81 5.06 -19.96
C ASP A 12 -4.50 5.15 -18.59
N ILE A 13 -3.73 4.93 -17.50
CA ILE A 13 -4.24 5.21 -16.15
C ILE A 13 -4.12 6.71 -15.91
N LYS A 14 -5.25 7.41 -15.99
CA LYS A 14 -5.33 8.86 -15.77
C LYS A 14 -5.81 9.14 -14.34
N ARG A 15 -5.31 10.20 -13.76
CA ARG A 15 -5.91 10.75 -12.53
C ARG A 15 -7.36 11.14 -12.81
N ILE A 16 -8.24 10.81 -11.89
CA ILE A 16 -9.61 11.31 -11.90
C ILE A 16 -9.76 12.40 -10.86
N VAL A 17 -10.47 13.47 -11.20
CA VAL A 17 -10.81 14.53 -10.25
C VAL A 17 -12.22 14.26 -9.74
N THR A 18 -12.34 13.96 -8.46
CA THR A 18 -13.62 13.73 -7.79
C THR A 18 -13.48 13.98 -6.30
N ASP A 19 -14.50 14.60 -5.69
CA ASP A 19 -14.61 14.76 -4.24
C ASP A 19 -15.22 13.52 -3.57
N ASP A 20 -15.71 12.56 -4.36
CA ASP A 20 -16.28 11.30 -3.90
C ASP A 20 -15.16 10.25 -3.73
N LYS A 21 -14.72 10.06 -2.49
CA LYS A 21 -13.69 9.08 -2.15
C LYS A 21 -14.07 7.65 -2.50
N GLU A 22 -15.33 7.26 -2.38
CA GLU A 22 -15.77 5.91 -2.74
C GLU A 22 -15.60 5.66 -4.24
N LYS A 23 -16.03 6.62 -5.06
CA LYS A 23 -15.83 6.58 -6.51
C LYS A 23 -14.36 6.54 -6.88
N PHE A 24 -13.54 7.34 -6.19
CA PHE A 24 -12.08 7.37 -6.39
C PHE A 24 -11.45 6.00 -6.12
N TYR A 25 -11.72 5.40 -4.96
CA TYR A 25 -11.14 4.10 -4.60
C TYR A 25 -11.70 2.95 -5.44
N ASN A 26 -12.95 3.01 -5.88
CA ASN A 26 -13.50 2.03 -6.82
C ASN A 26 -12.76 2.09 -8.16
N TYR A 27 -12.45 3.28 -8.67
CA TYR A 27 -11.62 3.46 -9.86
C TYR A 27 -10.20 2.90 -9.66
N MET A 28 -9.54 3.25 -8.56
CA MET A 28 -8.20 2.76 -8.22
C MET A 28 -8.16 1.23 -8.18
N ASN A 29 -9.12 0.60 -7.51
CA ASN A 29 -9.21 -0.86 -7.40
C ASN A 29 -9.49 -1.55 -8.75
N LEU A 30 -10.26 -0.92 -9.63
CA LEU A 30 -10.45 -1.40 -10.99
C LEU A 30 -9.13 -1.39 -11.77
N LYS A 31 -8.34 -0.30 -11.63
CA LYS A 31 -7.02 -0.21 -12.29
C LYS A 31 -6.02 -1.20 -11.70
N LEU A 32 -6.00 -1.38 -10.38
CA LEU A 32 -5.20 -2.41 -9.75
C LEU A 32 -5.53 -3.79 -10.29
N THR A 33 -6.81 -4.15 -10.35
CA THR A 33 -7.24 -5.44 -10.91
C THR A 33 -6.70 -5.65 -12.32
N GLY A 34 -6.81 -4.65 -13.19
CA GLY A 34 -6.29 -4.74 -14.56
C GLY A 34 -4.77 -4.91 -14.65
N LEU A 35 -4.02 -4.45 -13.65
CA LEU A 35 -2.56 -4.59 -13.60
C LEU A 35 -2.10 -5.98 -13.13
N ILE A 36 -2.85 -6.61 -12.19
CA ILE A 36 -2.36 -7.78 -11.45
C ILE A 36 -3.11 -9.08 -11.75
N CYS A 37 -4.27 -9.04 -12.40
CA CYS A 37 -5.13 -10.23 -12.51
C CYS A 37 -4.55 -11.36 -13.35
N GLU A 38 -3.62 -11.09 -14.25
CA GLU A 38 -2.94 -12.08 -15.10
C GLU A 38 -1.44 -12.19 -14.80
N GLU A 39 -0.90 -11.38 -13.89
CA GLU A 39 0.52 -11.38 -13.54
C GLU A 39 0.80 -12.31 -12.35
N PRO A 40 1.57 -13.39 -12.51
CA PRO A 40 1.87 -14.33 -11.45
C PRO A 40 3.03 -13.89 -10.53
N ASP A 41 3.84 -12.90 -10.92
CA ASP A 41 5.00 -12.45 -10.16
C ASP A 41 4.58 -11.43 -9.08
N TRP A 42 4.79 -11.81 -7.82
CA TRP A 42 4.42 -10.97 -6.68
C TRP A 42 5.19 -9.64 -6.63
N LEU A 43 6.47 -9.64 -7.03
CA LEU A 43 7.30 -8.44 -7.01
C LEU A 43 6.83 -7.44 -8.05
N ALA A 44 6.52 -7.91 -9.27
CA ALA A 44 5.94 -7.10 -10.33
C ALA A 44 4.60 -6.50 -9.88
N ASN A 45 3.73 -7.31 -9.26
CA ASN A 45 2.43 -6.87 -8.75
C ASN A 45 2.55 -5.78 -7.67
N LEU A 46 3.37 -5.98 -6.65
CA LEU A 46 3.56 -4.98 -5.58
C LEU A 46 4.27 -3.72 -6.10
N SER A 47 5.17 -3.85 -7.06
CA SER A 47 5.83 -2.70 -7.70
C SER A 47 4.84 -1.85 -8.48
N ASN A 48 3.97 -2.46 -9.29
CA ASN A 48 2.90 -1.76 -10.00
C ASN A 48 1.84 -1.20 -9.05
N ALA A 49 1.50 -1.91 -7.97
CA ALA A 49 0.59 -1.42 -6.95
C ALA A 49 1.13 -0.15 -6.26
N SER A 50 2.42 -0.13 -5.89
CA SER A 50 3.08 1.06 -5.31
C SER A 50 3.08 2.24 -6.30
N ALA A 51 3.36 1.97 -7.59
CA ALA A 51 3.36 2.98 -8.64
C ALA A 51 1.94 3.54 -8.87
N LEU A 52 0.90 2.68 -8.82
CA LEU A 52 -0.49 3.09 -8.96
C LEU A 52 -0.93 4.00 -7.81
N LEU A 53 -0.59 3.66 -6.56
CA LEU A 53 -0.85 4.50 -5.39
C LEU A 53 -0.20 5.86 -5.55
N TRP A 54 1.08 5.88 -5.92
CA TRP A 54 1.85 7.11 -6.14
C TRP A 54 1.27 7.98 -7.27
N LEU A 55 0.79 7.36 -8.33
CA LEU A 55 0.20 8.05 -9.47
C LEU A 55 -1.14 8.69 -9.12
N LEU A 56 -2.00 8.01 -8.34
CA LEU A 56 -3.38 8.41 -8.13
C LEU A 56 -3.62 9.22 -6.87
N LEU A 57 -2.92 8.92 -5.76
CA LEU A 57 -3.09 9.64 -4.50
C LEU A 57 -2.38 10.98 -4.54
N ASP A 58 -3.08 12.02 -4.10
CA ASP A 58 -2.50 13.35 -3.89
C ASP A 58 -2.07 13.52 -2.44
N GLU A 59 -1.13 14.46 -2.21
CA GLU A 59 -0.66 14.86 -0.89
C GLU A 59 -0.07 13.70 -0.08
N ILE A 60 0.69 12.81 -0.76
CA ILE A 60 1.48 11.75 -0.14
C ILE A 60 2.98 11.97 -0.41
N ASN A 61 3.84 11.52 0.49
CA ASN A 61 5.29 11.57 0.33
C ASN A 61 5.95 10.19 0.39
N TRP A 62 5.19 9.14 0.71
CA TRP A 62 5.61 7.75 0.63
C TRP A 62 4.40 6.82 0.43
N ALA A 63 4.57 5.75 -0.36
CA ALA A 63 3.55 4.71 -0.50
C ALA A 63 4.21 3.39 -0.90
N GLY A 64 3.97 2.34 -0.13
CA GLY A 64 4.58 1.05 -0.40
C GLY A 64 4.23 -0.04 0.59
N PHE A 65 5.06 -1.06 0.59
CA PHE A 65 4.81 -2.29 1.33
C PHE A 65 5.98 -2.65 2.23
N TYR A 66 5.66 -3.12 3.43
CA TYR A 66 6.56 -3.91 4.26
C TYR A 66 6.04 -5.34 4.31
N LEU A 67 6.91 -6.30 4.04
CA LEU A 67 6.56 -7.72 4.00
C LEU A 67 6.96 -8.41 5.30
N TYR A 68 6.09 -9.26 5.83
CA TYR A 68 6.38 -10.03 7.04
C TYR A 68 7.33 -11.17 6.72
N LYS A 69 8.55 -11.11 7.27
CA LYS A 69 9.60 -12.13 7.10
C LYS A 69 10.30 -12.37 8.42
N ASN A 70 10.45 -13.63 8.80
CA ASN A 70 11.26 -14.03 9.96
C ASN A 70 10.91 -13.32 11.29
N GLY A 71 9.66 -12.95 11.49
CA GLY A 71 9.20 -12.32 12.73
C GLY A 71 9.24 -10.78 12.75
N GLU A 72 9.57 -10.15 11.64
CA GLU A 72 9.62 -8.69 11.48
C GLU A 72 9.05 -8.24 10.13
N LEU A 73 8.87 -6.93 9.97
CA LEU A 73 8.52 -6.32 8.69
C LEU A 73 9.79 -5.90 7.96
N VAL A 74 9.92 -6.32 6.71
CA VAL A 74 11.05 -6.01 5.83
C VAL A 74 10.57 -5.17 4.67
N LEU A 75 11.30 -4.10 4.33
CA LEU A 75 10.97 -3.18 3.24
C LEU A 75 10.77 -3.94 1.92
N GLY A 76 9.62 -3.72 1.32
CA GLY A 76 9.23 -4.21 0.01
C GLY A 76 9.21 -3.11 -1.05
N PRO A 77 8.47 -3.30 -2.16
CA PRO A 77 8.31 -2.28 -3.20
C PRO A 77 7.62 -1.01 -2.68
N PHE A 78 8.15 0.15 -3.03
CA PHE A 78 7.63 1.46 -2.61
C PHE A 78 7.94 2.57 -3.61
N GLN A 79 7.30 3.71 -3.41
CA GLN A 79 7.58 5.01 -4.04
C GLN A 79 7.81 6.05 -2.94
N GLY A 80 8.81 6.91 -3.10
CA GLY A 80 9.19 7.94 -2.14
C GLY A 80 10.68 7.94 -1.83
N LYS A 81 11.06 8.55 -0.70
CA LYS A 81 12.45 8.54 -0.21
C LYS A 81 12.83 7.18 0.37
N PRO A 82 14.15 6.85 0.45
CA PRO A 82 14.63 5.69 1.17
C PRO A 82 14.07 5.63 2.60
N ALA A 83 13.68 4.44 3.04
CA ALA A 83 13.01 4.21 4.32
C ALA A 83 13.73 3.16 5.18
N CYS A 84 13.23 2.93 6.40
CA CYS A 84 13.73 1.89 7.29
C CYS A 84 13.63 0.52 6.62
N THR A 85 14.68 -0.29 6.68
CA THR A 85 14.67 -1.59 6.00
C THR A 85 14.03 -2.70 6.82
N HIS A 86 14.01 -2.57 8.16
CA HIS A 86 13.44 -3.53 9.09
C HIS A 86 12.63 -2.83 10.18
N ILE A 87 11.44 -3.31 10.49
CA ILE A 87 10.59 -2.80 11.56
C ILE A 87 10.12 -3.99 12.42
N ALA A 88 10.42 -3.94 13.72
CA ALA A 88 9.95 -4.96 14.66
C ALA A 88 8.42 -4.88 14.84
N ILE A 89 7.77 -6.03 15.00
CA ILE A 89 6.34 -6.10 15.29
C ILE A 89 6.03 -5.35 16.59
N GLY A 90 5.05 -4.47 16.55
CA GLY A 90 4.65 -3.60 17.68
C GLY A 90 5.38 -2.26 17.74
N ASN A 91 6.38 -2.00 16.89
CA ASN A 91 7.12 -0.75 16.86
C ASN A 91 6.61 0.20 15.75
N GLY A 92 6.43 1.47 16.09
CA GLY A 92 5.90 2.48 15.20
C GLY A 92 4.45 2.16 14.74
N VAL A 93 4.00 2.86 13.72
CA VAL A 93 2.63 2.67 13.18
C VAL A 93 2.54 1.34 12.43
N CYS A 94 3.49 1.06 11.53
CA CYS A 94 3.56 -0.19 10.76
C CYS A 94 3.63 -1.42 11.67
N GLY A 95 4.52 -1.43 12.67
CA GLY A 95 4.65 -2.55 13.61
C GLY A 95 3.41 -2.72 14.49
N THR A 96 2.73 -1.63 14.84
CA THR A 96 1.46 -1.66 15.59
C THR A 96 0.35 -2.26 14.75
N ALA A 97 0.16 -1.80 13.49
CA ALA A 97 -0.82 -2.36 12.57
C ALA A 97 -0.60 -3.88 12.35
N ALA A 98 0.67 -4.28 12.21
CA ALA A 98 1.05 -5.68 12.04
C ALA A 98 0.74 -6.55 13.27
N ARG A 99 0.96 -6.02 14.49
CA ARG A 99 0.67 -6.73 15.75
C ARG A 99 -0.83 -6.89 15.98
N ASP A 100 -1.58 -5.81 15.79
CA ASP A 100 -2.99 -5.76 16.13
C ASP A 100 -3.88 -6.30 14.99
N LEU A 101 -3.31 -6.45 13.78
CA LEU A 101 -4.01 -6.82 12.55
C LEU A 101 -5.17 -5.87 12.23
N GLU A 102 -5.02 -4.59 12.60
CA GLU A 102 -6.01 -3.53 12.44
C GLU A 102 -5.40 -2.33 11.70
N THR A 103 -6.19 -1.70 10.83
CA THR A 103 -5.79 -0.49 10.13
C THR A 103 -5.55 0.65 11.13
N GLN A 104 -4.39 1.30 11.01
CA GLN A 104 -4.02 2.47 11.79
C GLN A 104 -4.22 3.73 10.94
N VAL A 105 -5.09 4.63 11.37
CA VAL A 105 -5.27 5.97 10.77
C VAL A 105 -4.71 7.00 11.72
N VAL A 106 -3.51 7.50 11.42
CA VAL A 106 -2.76 8.42 12.28
C VAL A 106 -2.86 9.85 11.74
N LYS A 107 -3.63 10.68 12.42
CA LYS A 107 -3.86 12.07 12.03
C LYS A 107 -2.65 12.99 12.22
N ASP A 108 -1.85 12.71 13.23
CA ASP A 108 -0.59 13.40 13.54
C ASP A 108 0.43 12.40 14.07
N VAL A 109 1.44 12.09 13.27
CA VAL A 109 2.48 11.09 13.60
C VAL A 109 3.28 11.48 14.84
N HIS A 110 3.39 12.77 15.16
CA HIS A 110 4.13 13.24 16.34
C HIS A 110 3.41 12.92 17.65
N LEU A 111 2.11 12.61 17.59
CA LEU A 111 1.31 12.21 18.75
C LEU A 111 1.21 10.68 18.89
N PHE A 112 1.70 9.92 17.91
CA PHE A 112 1.64 8.45 17.96
C PHE A 112 2.75 7.89 18.86
N PRO A 113 2.41 7.11 19.91
CA PRO A 113 3.41 6.56 20.83
C PRO A 113 4.42 5.66 20.11
N GLY A 114 5.71 5.97 20.24
CA GLY A 114 6.77 5.17 19.64
C GLY A 114 6.89 5.31 18.12
N HIS A 115 6.34 6.39 17.54
CA HIS A 115 6.48 6.68 16.11
C HIS A 115 7.95 6.65 15.69
N ILE A 116 8.22 5.96 14.58
CA ILE A 116 9.55 5.89 13.95
C ILE A 116 9.52 6.80 12.73
N ALA A 117 10.16 7.96 12.82
CA ALA A 117 10.26 8.91 11.71
C ALA A 117 11.26 8.41 10.65
N CYS A 118 10.80 7.66 9.65
CA CYS A 118 11.61 7.30 8.49
C CYS A 118 11.78 8.50 7.55
N ASP A 119 10.79 9.39 7.42
CA ASP A 119 10.89 10.70 6.79
C ASP A 119 10.37 11.80 7.74
N ALA A 120 11.22 12.78 8.06
CA ALA A 120 10.85 13.92 8.89
C ALA A 120 9.76 14.83 8.26
N ALA A 121 9.47 14.67 6.97
CA ALA A 121 8.42 15.40 6.29
C ALA A 121 7.01 14.81 6.53
N SER A 122 6.90 13.56 6.95
CA SER A 122 5.62 12.90 7.23
C SER A 122 4.92 13.54 8.43
N GLN A 123 3.64 13.87 8.27
CA GLN A 123 2.79 14.51 9.29
C GLN A 123 1.61 13.62 9.67
N SER A 124 1.08 12.83 8.73
CA SER A 124 0.04 11.82 8.96
C SER A 124 0.34 10.56 8.19
N GLU A 125 -0.23 9.45 8.60
CA GLU A 125 0.09 8.12 8.08
C GLU A 125 -1.13 7.21 8.13
N ILE A 126 -1.27 6.33 7.16
CA ILE A 126 -2.24 5.24 7.19
C ILE A 126 -1.55 3.93 6.89
N VAL A 127 -1.75 2.93 7.75
CA VAL A 127 -1.20 1.60 7.58
C VAL A 127 -2.32 0.57 7.59
N VAL A 128 -2.39 -0.24 6.54
CA VAL A 128 -3.39 -1.32 6.39
C VAL A 128 -2.67 -2.66 6.44
N PRO A 129 -2.97 -3.53 7.43
CA PRO A 129 -2.38 -4.86 7.50
C PRO A 129 -2.86 -5.73 6.34
N ILE A 130 -1.94 -6.49 5.76
CA ILE A 130 -2.23 -7.47 4.72
C ILE A 130 -2.33 -8.83 5.39
N VAL A 131 -3.57 -9.29 5.58
CA VAL A 131 -3.86 -10.59 6.20
C VAL A 131 -4.46 -11.52 5.16
N HIS A 132 -3.81 -12.65 4.90
CA HIS A 132 -4.27 -13.67 3.96
C HIS A 132 -4.43 -15.01 4.69
N GLU A 133 -5.60 -15.63 4.60
CA GLU A 133 -5.94 -16.88 5.30
C GLU A 133 -5.61 -16.86 6.82
N GLY A 134 -5.88 -15.71 7.46
CA GLY A 134 -5.63 -15.49 8.88
C GLY A 134 -4.18 -15.30 9.28
N LYS A 135 -3.26 -15.13 8.31
CA LYS A 135 -1.83 -14.90 8.56
C LYS A 135 -1.42 -13.51 8.06
N LEU A 136 -0.56 -12.84 8.84
CA LEU A 136 0.06 -11.59 8.43
C LEU A 136 1.04 -11.86 7.28
N MET A 137 0.83 -11.17 6.14
CA MET A 137 1.74 -11.17 4.99
C MET A 137 2.62 -9.93 4.96
N GLY A 138 2.15 -8.84 5.55
CA GLY A 138 2.83 -7.56 5.56
C GLY A 138 1.88 -6.42 5.89
N VAL A 139 2.27 -5.21 5.54
CA VAL A 139 1.44 -4.01 5.63
C VAL A 139 1.57 -3.18 4.36
N LEU A 140 0.49 -2.50 3.99
CA LEU A 140 0.48 -1.37 3.09
C LEU A 140 0.63 -0.11 3.93
N ASP A 141 1.61 0.71 3.63
CA ASP A 141 1.94 1.93 4.34
C ASP A 141 1.90 3.14 3.41
N ILE A 142 1.27 4.24 3.85
CA ILE A 142 1.18 5.49 3.09
C ILE A 142 1.35 6.67 4.03
N ASP A 143 2.36 7.49 3.75
CA ASP A 143 2.66 8.72 4.47
C ASP A 143 2.19 9.96 3.71
N SER A 144 1.87 11.00 4.47
CA SER A 144 1.51 12.31 3.94
C SER A 144 2.28 13.44 4.62
N PRO A 145 2.69 14.50 3.86
CA PRO A 145 3.35 15.67 4.40
C PRO A 145 2.38 16.66 5.07
N ILE A 146 1.09 16.36 5.11
CA ILE A 146 0.07 17.16 5.81
C ILE A 146 -0.60 16.34 6.89
N LYS A 147 -1.05 17.02 7.97
CA LYS A 147 -1.83 16.39 9.04
C LYS A 147 -3.24 16.04 8.56
N GLU A 148 -3.83 15.03 9.17
CA GLU A 148 -5.23 14.63 8.95
C GLU A 148 -5.56 14.31 7.48
N ARG A 149 -4.57 13.88 6.68
CA ARG A 149 -4.79 13.54 5.27
C ARG A 149 -5.75 12.36 5.10
N PHE A 150 -5.68 11.40 6.00
CA PHE A 150 -6.43 10.15 5.91
C PHE A 150 -7.60 10.10 6.88
N ASP A 151 -8.71 9.53 6.42
CA ASP A 151 -9.93 9.31 7.19
C ASP A 151 -10.49 7.89 7.01
N GLU A 152 -11.67 7.65 7.56
CA GLU A 152 -12.37 6.36 7.48
C GLU A 152 -12.69 5.92 6.04
N ALA A 153 -12.95 6.87 5.15
CA ALA A 153 -13.21 6.53 3.73
C ALA A 153 -11.94 6.08 3.02
N ASP A 154 -10.78 6.68 3.36
CA ASP A 154 -9.47 6.21 2.90
C ASP A 154 -9.18 4.80 3.43
N ALA A 155 -9.42 4.56 4.73
CA ALA A 155 -9.23 3.24 5.33
C ALA A 155 -10.05 2.15 4.63
N LYS A 156 -11.33 2.41 4.35
CA LYS A 156 -12.21 1.48 3.63
C LYS A 156 -11.75 1.24 2.19
N GLY A 157 -11.34 2.31 1.50
CA GLY A 157 -10.86 2.24 0.13
C GLY A 157 -9.57 1.44 -0.01
N LEU A 158 -8.62 1.67 0.91
CA LEU A 158 -7.34 0.97 0.95
C LEU A 158 -7.49 -0.49 1.46
N GLN A 159 -8.46 -0.77 2.33
CA GLN A 159 -8.79 -2.16 2.66
C GLN A 159 -9.25 -2.93 1.42
N LYS A 160 -10.12 -2.35 0.58
CA LYS A 160 -10.51 -2.97 -0.71
C LYS A 160 -9.30 -3.17 -1.63
N PHE A 161 -8.33 -2.26 -1.60
CA PHE A 161 -7.07 -2.39 -2.35
C PHE A 161 -6.28 -3.61 -1.88
N VAL A 162 -6.13 -3.80 -0.58
CA VAL A 162 -5.51 -4.98 0.03
C VAL A 162 -6.29 -6.25 -0.28
N ASP A 163 -7.63 -6.22 -0.23
CA ASP A 163 -8.49 -7.36 -0.58
C ASP A 163 -8.31 -7.77 -2.06
N THR A 164 -8.09 -6.78 -2.94
CA THR A 164 -7.79 -7.04 -4.36
C THR A 164 -6.43 -7.71 -4.52
N LEU A 165 -5.39 -7.26 -3.79
CA LEU A 165 -4.09 -7.94 -3.76
C LEU A 165 -4.25 -9.39 -3.28
N ASN A 166 -4.95 -9.60 -2.16
CA ASN A 166 -5.19 -10.93 -1.59
C ASN A 166 -5.91 -11.89 -2.56
N LYS A 167 -6.75 -11.36 -3.43
CA LYS A 167 -7.50 -12.15 -4.42
C LYS A 167 -6.63 -12.66 -5.56
N TYR A 168 -5.65 -11.89 -5.98
CA TYR A 168 -4.90 -12.17 -7.22
C TYR A 168 -3.42 -12.56 -6.98
N MET A 169 -2.89 -12.31 -5.79
CA MET A 169 -1.50 -12.63 -5.48
C MET A 169 -1.36 -14.01 -4.84
N ASP A 170 -0.31 -14.72 -5.23
CA ASP A 170 0.14 -15.95 -4.57
C ASP A 170 1.18 -15.59 -3.48
N TRP A 171 0.69 -15.39 -2.27
CA TRP A 171 1.53 -15.02 -1.12
C TRP A 171 2.53 -16.11 -0.71
N SER A 172 2.34 -17.36 -1.14
CA SER A 172 3.28 -18.46 -0.83
C SER A 172 4.63 -18.31 -1.53
N LYS A 173 4.70 -17.46 -2.55
CA LYS A 173 5.93 -17.20 -3.31
C LYS A 173 6.79 -16.07 -2.73
N ILE A 174 6.31 -15.37 -1.71
CA ILE A 174 7.08 -14.33 -1.03
C ILE A 174 8.03 -14.99 -0.04
N VAL A 175 9.29 -15.08 -0.40
CA VAL A 175 10.35 -15.73 0.39
C VAL A 175 11.21 -14.67 1.07
#